data_97a2f46f5566a001df08b0a20d80656c
#
_entry.id   97a2f46f5566a001df08b0a20d80656c
#
_cell.length_a   1.000
_cell.length_b   1.000
_cell.length_c   1.000
_cell.angle_alpha   90.00
_cell.angle_beta   90.00
_cell.angle_gamma   90.00
#
_symmetry.space_group_name_H-M   'P 1'
#
loop_
_entity.id
_entity.type
_entity.pdbx_description
1 polymer ?
#
loop_
_entity_poly.entity_id
_entity_poly.type
_entity_poly.pdbx_seq_one_letter_code
_entity_poly.pdbx_strand_id
1 'polypeptide(L)'
;MLINRRYLSFILSVFCLLFPLAGTAQQSTCHGTTSNGHLANGVQLPSDGANFIGYSLIARWAGRTYVHSAVRDIIVASYQSLEAEQPDKVYQYAETGFESGGQFKPHKTHRNGLSVDFMTPVVDAEGRSVHLPTHLLNKFGYSIEFDGNGQYQDKHIDYTAMAAHIVALHREATRRGYDLWRVIFDPTLQPALYDTPYGQYLKQHIQFLTRRSWVRHDEHYHVDFAVPCQ
;
A
#
# COMPACT_ATOMS: atom_id res chain seq x y z
N MET A 1 -41.10 9.29 -77.02
CA MET A 1 -40.22 10.22 -76.35
C MET A 1 -40.44 10.00 -74.82
N LEU A 2 -39.61 9.12 -74.22
CA LEU A 2 -39.79 8.60 -72.87
C LEU A 2 -38.74 9.26 -71.97
N ILE A 3 -39.18 10.03 -71.01
CA ILE A 3 -38.35 10.70 -70.01
C ILE A 3 -38.21 9.80 -68.77
N ASN A 4 -37.02 9.30 -68.55
CA ASN A 4 -36.68 8.44 -67.43
C ASN A 4 -36.26 9.31 -66.22
N ARG A 5 -37.07 9.40 -65.15
CA ARG A 5 -36.73 10.07 -63.90
C ARG A 5 -36.03 9.06 -62.99
N ARG A 6 -34.74 9.26 -62.74
CA ARG A 6 -33.97 8.57 -61.71
C ARG A 6 -34.15 9.27 -60.38
N TYR A 7 -34.78 8.58 -59.39
CA TYR A 7 -34.82 9.00 -58.03
C TYR A 7 -33.50 8.70 -57.33
N LEU A 8 -32.80 9.73 -56.89
CA LEU A 8 -31.58 9.62 -56.11
C LEU A 8 -31.99 9.60 -54.62
N SER A 9 -31.98 8.41 -53.97
CA SER A 9 -32.21 8.28 -52.54
C SER A 9 -30.96 8.61 -51.75
N PHE A 10 -30.96 9.72 -51.02
CA PHE A 10 -29.93 10.09 -50.04
C PHE A 10 -30.22 9.31 -48.74
N ILE A 11 -29.36 8.33 -48.41
CA ILE A 11 -29.37 7.67 -47.12
C ILE A 11 -28.48 8.53 -46.20
N LEU A 12 -29.12 9.26 -45.26
CA LEU A 12 -28.44 10.01 -44.21
C LEU A 12 -28.07 9.06 -43.07
N SER A 13 -26.82 8.54 -43.07
CA SER A 13 -26.31 7.73 -41.97
C SER A 13 -26.02 8.62 -40.77
N VAL A 14 -26.89 8.58 -39.75
CA VAL A 14 -26.63 9.19 -38.45
C VAL A 14 -25.62 8.31 -37.69
N PHE A 15 -24.38 8.76 -37.67
CA PHE A 15 -23.32 8.17 -36.87
C PHE A 15 -23.45 8.64 -35.43
N CYS A 16 -24.13 7.85 -34.57
CA CYS A 16 -24.20 8.11 -33.14
C CYS A 16 -22.81 7.84 -32.53
N LEU A 17 -22.04 8.91 -32.30
CA LEU A 17 -20.80 8.87 -31.53
C LEU A 17 -21.15 8.59 -30.04
N LEU A 18 -21.10 7.32 -29.65
CA LEU A 18 -21.11 6.92 -28.25
C LEU A 18 -19.75 7.31 -27.63
N PHE A 19 -19.69 8.51 -27.05
CA PHE A 19 -18.59 8.85 -26.16
C PHE A 19 -18.74 8.00 -24.88
N PRO A 20 -17.73 7.17 -24.50
CA PRO A 20 -17.76 6.55 -23.20
C PRO A 20 -17.71 7.68 -22.16
N LEU A 21 -18.76 7.81 -21.36
CA LEU A 21 -18.71 8.57 -20.11
C LEU A 21 -17.64 7.90 -19.24
N ALA A 22 -16.44 8.49 -19.21
CA ALA A 22 -15.45 8.13 -18.23
C ALA A 22 -16.06 8.47 -16.86
N GLY A 23 -16.64 7.47 -16.21
CA GLY A 23 -17.10 7.61 -14.84
C GLY A 23 -15.90 7.99 -13.99
N THR A 24 -15.89 9.21 -13.46
CA THR A 24 -14.93 9.61 -12.45
C THR A 24 -15.12 8.66 -11.27
N ALA A 25 -14.12 7.80 -11.02
CA ALA A 25 -14.14 6.94 -9.84
C ALA A 25 -14.37 7.86 -8.62
N GLN A 26 -15.42 7.60 -7.87
CA GLN A 26 -15.79 8.41 -6.72
C GLN A 26 -14.63 8.39 -5.73
N GLN A 27 -14.11 9.58 -5.38
CA GLN A 27 -13.00 9.72 -4.46
C GLN A 27 -13.41 9.24 -3.06
N SER A 28 -12.50 8.56 -2.38
CA SER A 28 -12.73 8.13 -0.99
C SER A 28 -12.80 9.34 -0.06
N THR A 29 -13.58 9.20 1.01
CA THR A 29 -13.64 10.19 2.09
C THR A 29 -13.43 9.47 3.42
N CYS A 30 -12.40 9.87 4.17
CA CYS A 30 -12.18 9.37 5.52
C CYS A 30 -12.86 10.27 6.55
N HIS A 31 -13.33 9.67 7.65
CA HIS A 31 -13.96 10.35 8.76
C HIS A 31 -13.30 9.94 10.08
N GLY A 32 -13.16 10.88 11.01
CA GLY A 32 -12.57 10.64 12.32
C GLY A 32 -11.08 10.33 12.26
N THR A 33 -10.63 9.34 13.04
CA THR A 33 -9.21 8.99 13.19
C THR A 33 -8.93 7.55 12.77
N THR A 34 -7.65 7.18 12.63
CA THR A 34 -7.23 5.80 12.35
C THR A 34 -7.72 4.80 13.40
N SER A 35 -7.95 5.24 14.65
CA SER A 35 -8.42 4.40 15.77
C SER A 35 -9.91 4.54 16.09
N ASN A 36 -10.58 5.56 15.57
CA ASN A 36 -12.01 5.79 15.74
C ASN A 36 -12.56 6.53 14.54
N GLY A 37 -12.81 5.81 13.45
CA GLY A 37 -13.26 6.41 12.21
C GLY A 37 -13.93 5.40 11.28
N HIS A 38 -14.32 5.90 10.11
CA HIS A 38 -14.89 5.10 9.02
C HIS A 38 -14.44 5.67 7.67
N LEU A 39 -14.70 4.92 6.61
CA LEU A 39 -14.31 5.25 5.25
C LEU A 39 -15.53 5.18 4.34
N ALA A 40 -15.74 6.18 3.51
CA ALA A 40 -16.69 6.14 2.41
C ALA A 40 -15.93 5.92 1.09
N ASN A 41 -16.46 5.06 0.23
CA ASN A 41 -15.88 4.72 -1.07
C ASN A 41 -14.43 4.21 -0.97
N GLY A 42 -14.17 3.32 -0.02
CA GLY A 42 -12.89 2.65 0.10
C GLY A 42 -12.53 1.88 -1.17
N VAL A 43 -11.27 1.85 -1.53
CA VAL A 43 -10.78 1.14 -2.71
C VAL A 43 -9.85 0.01 -2.30
N GLN A 44 -9.99 -1.15 -2.94
CA GLN A 44 -9.13 -2.28 -2.64
C GLN A 44 -7.77 -2.11 -3.34
N LEU A 45 -6.67 -2.39 -2.61
CA LEU A 45 -5.33 -2.44 -3.22
C LEU A 45 -5.25 -3.51 -4.31
N PRO A 46 -4.46 -3.33 -5.37
CA PRO A 46 -4.17 -4.41 -6.33
C PRO A 46 -3.61 -5.65 -5.63
N SER A 47 -3.95 -6.85 -6.11
CA SER A 47 -3.44 -8.11 -5.53
C SER A 47 -1.93 -8.23 -5.66
N ASP A 48 -1.38 -7.70 -6.75
CA ASP A 48 0.01 -7.81 -7.15
C ASP A 48 0.38 -6.68 -8.12
N GLY A 49 1.67 -6.53 -8.34
CA GLY A 49 2.30 -5.67 -9.32
C GLY A 49 3.65 -6.27 -9.72
N ALA A 50 4.47 -5.52 -10.46
CA ALA A 50 5.75 -6.02 -10.96
C ALA A 50 6.73 -6.40 -9.83
N ASN A 51 6.74 -5.65 -8.73
CA ASN A 51 7.65 -5.84 -7.60
C ASN A 51 6.93 -5.98 -6.24
N PHE A 52 5.62 -6.20 -6.20
CA PHE A 52 4.90 -6.38 -4.95
C PHE A 52 3.74 -7.38 -5.07
N ILE A 53 3.36 -7.94 -3.92
CA ILE A 53 2.16 -8.77 -3.76
C ILE A 53 1.40 -8.37 -2.49
N GLY A 54 0.11 -8.74 -2.43
CA GLY A 54 -0.64 -8.75 -1.18
C GLY A 54 -0.32 -10.01 -0.36
N TYR A 55 -0.32 -9.88 0.95
CA TYR A 55 0.08 -10.95 1.88
C TYR A 55 -0.85 -12.19 1.86
N SER A 56 -2.10 -12.06 1.42
CA SER A 56 -3.07 -13.16 1.44
C SER A 56 -4.26 -12.93 0.52
N LEU A 57 -4.53 -13.86 -0.38
CA LEU A 57 -5.77 -13.87 -1.18
C LEU A 57 -7.01 -14.08 -0.29
N ILE A 58 -6.90 -14.88 0.79
CA ILE A 58 -8.02 -15.10 1.72
C ILE A 58 -8.39 -13.80 2.42
N ALA A 59 -7.39 -13.06 2.92
CA ALA A 59 -7.63 -11.76 3.55
C ALA A 59 -8.18 -10.72 2.54
N ARG A 60 -7.72 -10.76 1.30
CA ARG A 60 -8.27 -9.94 0.22
C ARG A 60 -9.76 -10.25 -0.03
N TRP A 61 -10.14 -11.51 -0.13
CA TRP A 61 -11.55 -11.92 -0.29
C TRP A 61 -12.40 -11.60 0.96
N ALA A 62 -11.79 -11.64 2.14
CA ALA A 62 -12.44 -11.20 3.38
C ALA A 62 -12.54 -9.66 3.49
N GLY A 63 -12.15 -8.90 2.46
CA GLY A 63 -12.28 -7.44 2.43
C GLY A 63 -11.28 -6.69 3.31
N ARG A 64 -10.14 -7.31 3.65
CA ARG A 64 -9.17 -6.74 4.61
C ARG A 64 -8.06 -5.89 3.97
N THR A 65 -8.21 -5.53 2.69
CA THR A 65 -7.19 -4.82 1.92
C THR A 65 -7.71 -3.54 1.25
N TYR A 66 -8.69 -2.87 1.90
CA TYR A 66 -9.23 -1.60 1.44
C TYR A 66 -8.53 -0.42 2.13
N VAL A 67 -8.37 0.65 1.36
CA VAL A 67 -7.75 1.91 1.79
C VAL A 67 -8.49 3.11 1.20
N HIS A 68 -8.15 4.30 1.65
CA HIS A 68 -8.51 5.56 1.00
C HIS A 68 -7.87 5.63 -0.40
N SER A 69 -8.56 6.16 -1.41
CA SER A 69 -8.08 6.22 -2.80
C SER A 69 -6.72 6.93 -2.94
N ALA A 70 -6.51 8.04 -2.21
CA ALA A 70 -5.21 8.72 -2.19
C ALA A 70 -4.10 7.81 -1.62
N VAL A 71 -4.38 7.01 -0.60
CA VAL A 71 -3.41 6.06 -0.02
C VAL A 71 -3.06 4.96 -1.02
N ARG A 72 -4.06 4.42 -1.74
CA ARG A 72 -3.81 3.47 -2.84
C ARG A 72 -2.85 4.07 -3.88
N ASP A 73 -3.11 5.30 -4.32
CA ASP A 73 -2.32 5.95 -5.36
C ASP A 73 -0.87 6.23 -4.90
N ILE A 74 -0.68 6.57 -3.62
CA ILE A 74 0.65 6.70 -3.01
C ILE A 74 1.38 5.36 -3.01
N ILE A 75 0.74 4.29 -2.54
CA ILE A 75 1.35 2.96 -2.43
C ILE A 75 1.74 2.41 -3.81
N VAL A 76 0.82 2.45 -4.77
CA VAL A 76 1.09 1.94 -6.12
C VAL A 76 2.22 2.72 -6.78
N ALA A 77 2.23 4.04 -6.66
CA ALA A 77 3.30 4.86 -7.23
C ALA A 77 4.64 4.67 -6.51
N SER A 78 4.65 4.41 -5.19
CA SER A 78 5.88 4.10 -4.47
C SER A 78 6.52 2.79 -4.96
N TYR A 79 5.73 1.76 -5.21
CA TYR A 79 6.22 0.50 -5.78
C TYR A 79 6.74 0.69 -7.22
N GLN A 80 6.06 1.47 -8.06
CA GLN A 80 6.53 1.80 -9.41
C GLN A 80 7.86 2.54 -9.40
N SER A 81 8.04 3.50 -8.48
CA SER A 81 9.32 4.20 -8.30
C SER A 81 10.43 3.23 -7.90
N LEU A 82 10.15 2.32 -6.96
CA LEU A 82 11.12 1.32 -6.49
C LEU A 82 11.45 0.27 -7.54
N GLU A 83 10.53 -0.10 -8.41
CA GLU A 83 10.81 -1.00 -9.54
C GLU A 83 11.91 -0.43 -10.45
N ALA A 84 11.87 0.89 -10.70
CA ALA A 84 12.90 1.57 -11.48
C ALA A 84 14.24 1.73 -10.72
N GLU A 85 14.19 2.00 -9.41
CA GLU A 85 15.39 2.26 -8.59
C GLU A 85 16.06 0.95 -8.09
N GLN A 86 15.27 -0.09 -7.81
CA GLN A 86 15.70 -1.35 -7.20
C GLN A 86 14.96 -2.55 -7.85
N PRO A 87 15.25 -2.87 -9.12
CA PRO A 87 14.49 -3.87 -9.90
C PRO A 87 14.56 -5.29 -9.32
N ASP A 88 15.57 -5.61 -8.51
CA ASP A 88 15.75 -6.93 -7.89
C ASP A 88 15.04 -7.06 -6.53
N LYS A 89 14.35 -6.02 -6.06
CA LYS A 89 13.65 -6.04 -4.77
C LYS A 89 12.18 -6.38 -4.93
N VAL A 90 11.66 -7.19 -4.01
CA VAL A 90 10.24 -7.53 -3.93
C VAL A 90 9.66 -7.09 -2.60
N TYR A 91 8.40 -6.67 -2.62
CA TYR A 91 7.70 -6.10 -1.48
C TYR A 91 6.37 -6.82 -1.24
N GLN A 92 5.82 -6.67 -0.04
CA GLN A 92 4.57 -7.29 0.32
C GLN A 92 3.77 -6.36 1.24
N TYR A 93 2.57 -5.94 0.82
CA TYR A 93 1.67 -5.25 1.74
C TYR A 93 0.82 -6.26 2.52
N ALA A 94 0.37 -5.87 3.71
CA ALA A 94 -0.41 -6.71 4.61
C ALA A 94 -1.81 -6.13 4.87
N GLU A 95 -2.27 -6.11 6.12
CA GLU A 95 -3.61 -5.63 6.46
C GLU A 95 -3.75 -4.11 6.32
N THR A 96 -4.92 -3.66 5.86
CA THR A 96 -5.16 -2.22 5.63
C THR A 96 -6.48 -1.73 6.22
N GLY A 97 -7.56 -2.43 6.02
CA GLY A 97 -8.88 -2.07 6.53
C GLY A 97 -10.01 -2.66 5.70
N PHE A 98 -11.25 -2.40 6.13
CA PHE A 98 -12.46 -2.73 5.39
C PHE A 98 -12.89 -1.61 4.44
N GLU A 99 -13.71 -1.91 3.44
CA GLU A 99 -14.22 -0.96 2.45
C GLU A 99 -14.91 0.24 3.10
N SER A 100 -15.72 0.01 4.13
CA SER A 100 -16.39 1.06 4.90
C SER A 100 -15.62 1.52 6.13
N GLY A 101 -14.40 1.01 6.35
CA GLY A 101 -13.65 1.24 7.58
C GLY A 101 -14.32 0.62 8.80
N GLY A 102 -14.26 1.32 9.95
CA GLY A 102 -14.82 0.85 11.21
C GLY A 102 -13.93 -0.12 11.97
N GLN A 103 -14.50 -0.86 12.93
CA GLN A 103 -13.72 -1.73 13.80
C GLN A 103 -13.00 -2.86 13.04
N PHE A 104 -11.67 -2.92 13.15
CA PHE A 104 -10.81 -3.84 12.42
C PHE A 104 -10.01 -4.74 13.39
N LYS A 105 -10.64 -5.79 13.91
CA LYS A 105 -9.99 -6.69 14.88
C LYS A 105 -8.92 -7.57 14.22
N PRO A 106 -7.80 -7.84 14.91
CA PRO A 106 -7.44 -7.44 16.29
C PRO A 106 -6.86 -6.02 16.42
N HIS A 107 -6.65 -5.29 15.31
CA HIS A 107 -5.97 -4.00 15.26
C HIS A 107 -6.75 -2.90 16.01
N LYS A 108 -6.01 -1.97 16.61
CA LYS A 108 -6.56 -0.77 17.25
C LYS A 108 -6.76 0.39 16.27
N THR A 109 -6.09 0.34 15.14
CA THR A 109 -6.12 1.30 14.02
C THR A 109 -6.81 0.68 12.79
N HIS A 110 -6.51 1.14 11.57
CA HIS A 110 -7.07 0.64 10.30
C HIS A 110 -8.56 0.92 10.12
N ARG A 111 -9.11 1.97 10.75
CA ARG A 111 -10.56 2.18 10.78
C ARG A 111 -11.09 3.21 9.79
N ASN A 112 -10.22 3.99 9.16
CA ASN A 112 -10.62 5.04 8.23
C ASN A 112 -9.86 5.03 6.89
N GLY A 113 -9.19 3.91 6.57
CA GLY A 113 -8.47 3.71 5.32
C GLY A 113 -7.11 4.42 5.21
N LEU A 114 -6.60 4.98 6.33
CA LEU A 114 -5.32 5.69 6.36
C LEU A 114 -4.18 4.92 7.01
N SER A 115 -4.42 3.68 7.44
CA SER A 115 -3.41 2.80 8.06
C SER A 115 -3.13 1.63 7.15
N VAL A 116 -1.86 1.28 6.98
CA VAL A 116 -1.41 0.16 6.16
C VAL A 116 -0.25 -0.55 6.84
N ASP A 117 -0.34 -1.86 6.94
CA ASP A 117 0.76 -2.71 7.32
C ASP A 117 1.52 -3.18 6.07
N PHE A 118 2.84 -3.19 6.15
CA PHE A 118 3.73 -3.72 5.13
C PHE A 118 4.64 -4.77 5.77
N MET A 119 4.70 -5.97 5.19
CA MET A 119 5.63 -6.99 5.66
C MET A 119 7.07 -6.47 5.52
N THR A 120 7.89 -6.76 6.52
CA THR A 120 9.30 -6.35 6.51
C THR A 120 10.04 -7.03 5.35
N PRO A 121 10.67 -6.26 4.44
CA PRO A 121 11.45 -6.83 3.35
C PRO A 121 12.62 -7.66 3.88
N VAL A 122 12.87 -8.79 3.25
CA VAL A 122 13.93 -9.72 3.66
C VAL A 122 14.76 -10.22 2.48
N VAL A 123 15.98 -10.63 2.80
CA VAL A 123 16.81 -11.44 1.91
C VAL A 123 16.99 -12.84 2.48
N ASP A 124 17.13 -13.84 1.58
CA ASP A 124 17.47 -15.22 1.95
C ASP A 124 18.98 -15.38 2.23
N ALA A 125 19.41 -16.61 2.51
CA ALA A 125 20.81 -16.93 2.80
C ALA A 125 21.77 -16.60 1.65
N GLU A 126 21.27 -16.54 0.41
CA GLU A 126 22.03 -16.16 -0.79
C GLU A 126 21.98 -14.66 -1.08
N GLY A 127 21.32 -13.87 -0.23
CA GLY A 127 21.19 -12.41 -0.38
C GLY A 127 20.12 -11.99 -1.40
N ARG A 128 19.26 -12.89 -1.87
CA ARG A 128 18.18 -12.59 -2.81
C ARG A 128 16.98 -12.04 -2.06
N SER A 129 16.36 -11.00 -2.59
CA SER A 129 15.11 -10.47 -2.03
C SER A 129 13.98 -11.49 -2.22
N VAL A 130 13.29 -11.81 -1.12
CA VAL A 130 12.20 -12.79 -1.09
C VAL A 130 11.05 -12.27 -0.24
N HIS A 131 9.84 -12.82 -0.44
CA HIS A 131 8.71 -12.51 0.43
C HIS A 131 8.80 -13.28 1.75
N LEU A 132 8.34 -12.68 2.84
CA LEU A 132 8.09 -13.42 4.07
C LEU A 132 6.98 -14.46 3.83
N PRO A 133 7.09 -15.64 4.43
CA PRO A 133 6.04 -16.65 4.32
C PRO A 133 4.77 -16.19 5.04
N THR A 134 3.67 -16.06 4.30
CA THR A 134 2.38 -15.63 4.83
C THR A 134 1.33 -16.72 4.57
N HIS A 135 1.03 -17.51 5.59
CA HIS A 135 0.06 -18.59 5.51
C HIS A 135 -0.75 -18.70 6.82
N LEU A 136 -1.81 -19.50 6.81
CA LEU A 136 -2.74 -19.57 7.93
C LEU A 136 -2.06 -20.02 9.26
N LEU A 137 -1.10 -20.93 9.19
CA LEU A 137 -0.42 -21.50 10.37
C LEU A 137 0.48 -20.49 11.09
N ASN A 138 0.96 -19.46 10.40
CA ASN A 138 1.74 -18.36 11.00
C ASN A 138 0.94 -17.06 11.10
N LYS A 139 -0.41 -17.16 11.12
CA LYS A 139 -1.32 -16.02 11.16
C LYS A 139 -1.04 -15.01 10.03
N PHE A 140 -0.78 -15.52 8.83
CA PHE A 140 -0.44 -14.72 7.66
C PHE A 140 0.80 -13.82 7.84
N GLY A 141 1.82 -14.34 8.52
CA GLY A 141 3.08 -13.65 8.79
C GLY A 141 3.16 -13.03 10.19
N TYR A 142 2.04 -12.66 10.82
CA TYR A 142 1.98 -11.97 12.12
C TYR A 142 2.44 -12.80 13.34
N SER A 143 2.92 -14.02 13.16
CA SER A 143 3.57 -14.84 14.20
C SER A 143 5.07 -14.99 13.96
N ILE A 144 5.64 -14.31 12.99
CA ILE A 144 7.08 -14.25 12.74
C ILE A 144 7.69 -13.30 13.78
N GLU A 145 8.80 -13.70 14.38
CA GLU A 145 9.55 -12.89 15.34
C GLU A 145 11.02 -12.89 14.91
N PHE A 146 11.55 -11.73 14.59
CA PHE A 146 12.98 -11.56 14.31
C PHE A 146 13.77 -11.47 15.62
N ASP A 147 15.00 -11.95 15.61
CA ASP A 147 15.91 -11.75 16.74
C ASP A 147 16.44 -10.29 16.80
N GLY A 148 17.29 -10.00 17.78
CA GLY A 148 17.88 -8.66 17.95
C GLY A 148 18.82 -8.23 16.81
N ASN A 149 19.20 -9.13 15.92
CA ASN A 149 20.02 -8.88 14.74
C ASN A 149 19.18 -8.77 13.46
N GLY A 150 17.86 -8.89 13.56
CA GLY A 150 16.97 -8.87 12.41
C GLY A 150 16.99 -10.17 11.60
N GLN A 151 17.23 -11.31 12.27
CA GLN A 151 17.24 -12.64 11.63
C GLN A 151 16.01 -13.46 12.04
N TYR A 152 15.43 -14.15 11.06
CA TYR A 152 14.39 -15.16 11.21
C TYR A 152 14.70 -16.36 10.30
N GLN A 153 15.04 -17.51 10.89
CA GLN A 153 15.48 -18.69 10.15
C GLN A 153 16.68 -18.38 9.24
N ASP A 154 16.56 -18.61 7.93
CA ASP A 154 17.54 -18.30 6.88
C ASP A 154 17.38 -16.89 6.29
N LYS A 155 16.51 -16.06 6.87
CA LYS A 155 16.19 -14.73 6.35
C LYS A 155 16.72 -13.63 7.24
N HIS A 156 17.16 -12.54 6.61
CA HIS A 156 17.58 -11.31 7.28
C HIS A 156 16.74 -10.13 6.78
N ILE A 157 16.44 -9.20 7.67
CA ILE A 157 15.77 -7.95 7.29
C ILE A 157 16.64 -7.19 6.28
N ASP A 158 16.05 -6.82 5.15
CA ASP A 158 16.63 -5.89 4.20
C ASP A 158 16.29 -4.45 4.61
N TYR A 159 17.07 -3.92 5.57
CA TYR A 159 16.88 -2.56 6.07
C TYR A 159 17.02 -1.51 4.97
N THR A 160 17.84 -1.75 3.94
CA THR A 160 17.97 -0.83 2.81
C THR A 160 16.72 -0.79 1.96
N ALA A 161 16.15 -1.94 1.61
CA ALA A 161 14.89 -2.01 0.88
C ALA A 161 13.73 -1.42 1.70
N MET A 162 13.66 -1.70 3.00
CA MET A 162 12.65 -1.13 3.90
C MET A 162 12.76 0.40 3.98
N ALA A 163 13.96 0.92 4.19
CA ALA A 163 14.21 2.36 4.24
C ALA A 163 13.85 3.05 2.91
N ALA A 164 14.23 2.43 1.78
CA ALA A 164 13.87 2.92 0.45
C ALA A 164 12.34 2.98 0.27
N HIS A 165 11.61 1.96 0.70
CA HIS A 165 10.15 1.94 0.58
C HIS A 165 9.49 3.02 1.43
N ILE A 166 9.91 3.22 2.68
CA ILE A 166 9.39 4.30 3.53
C ILE A 166 9.65 5.67 2.90
N VAL A 167 10.84 5.88 2.33
CA VAL A 167 11.19 7.12 1.61
C VAL A 167 10.34 7.29 0.36
N ALA A 168 10.11 6.25 -0.41
CA ALA A 168 9.27 6.29 -1.60
C ALA A 168 7.81 6.63 -1.22
N LEU A 169 7.24 6.02 -0.18
CA LEU A 169 5.92 6.35 0.34
C LEU A 169 5.80 7.83 0.74
N HIS A 170 6.79 8.35 1.47
CA HIS A 170 6.77 9.75 1.89
C HIS A 170 6.90 10.71 0.70
N ARG A 171 7.79 10.44 -0.25
CA ARG A 171 7.94 11.26 -1.47
C ARG A 171 6.67 11.28 -2.29
N GLU A 172 6.01 10.13 -2.46
CA GLU A 172 4.76 10.03 -3.21
C GLU A 172 3.59 10.70 -2.49
N ALA A 173 3.55 10.64 -1.15
CA ALA A 173 2.58 11.38 -0.35
C ALA A 173 2.80 12.89 -0.52
N THR A 174 4.01 13.39 -0.32
CA THR A 174 4.37 14.80 -0.42
C THR A 174 4.08 15.37 -1.82
N ARG A 175 4.37 14.62 -2.89
CA ARG A 175 4.06 15.02 -4.27
C ARG A 175 2.57 15.25 -4.51
N ARG A 176 1.72 14.59 -3.72
CA ARG A 176 0.24 14.72 -3.76
C ARG A 176 -0.32 15.69 -2.73
N GLY A 177 0.55 16.40 -1.98
CA GLY A 177 0.14 17.36 -0.94
C GLY A 177 -0.26 16.68 0.38
N TYR A 178 0.16 15.44 0.61
CA TYR A 178 -0.04 14.66 1.84
C TYR A 178 1.29 14.39 2.54
N ASP A 179 1.23 13.69 3.68
CA ASP A 179 2.39 13.32 4.47
C ASP A 179 2.19 11.92 5.08
N LEU A 180 3.21 11.38 5.73
CA LEU A 180 3.11 10.26 6.65
C LEU A 180 2.99 10.79 8.07
N TRP A 181 1.91 10.43 8.77
CA TRP A 181 1.75 10.86 10.16
C TRP A 181 2.75 10.16 11.08
N ARG A 182 2.94 8.85 10.93
CA ARG A 182 3.93 8.06 11.68
C ARG A 182 4.22 6.73 11.03
N VAL A 183 5.37 6.17 11.40
CA VAL A 183 5.75 4.78 11.11
C VAL A 183 5.96 4.04 12.43
N ILE A 184 5.41 2.83 12.55
CA ILE A 184 5.64 1.95 13.71
C ILE A 184 6.45 0.75 13.22
N PHE A 185 7.61 0.58 13.80
CA PHE A 185 8.53 -0.55 13.63
C PHE A 185 9.23 -0.78 14.97
N ASP A 186 9.72 -1.99 15.24
CA ASP A 186 10.36 -2.31 16.53
C ASP A 186 11.49 -1.32 16.85
N PRO A 187 11.40 -0.57 17.97
CA PRO A 187 12.41 0.43 18.32
C PRO A 187 13.83 -0.13 18.47
N THR A 188 13.97 -1.42 18.76
CA THR A 188 15.29 -2.06 18.91
C THR A 188 15.97 -2.32 17.56
N LEU A 189 15.20 -2.40 16.49
CA LEU A 189 15.66 -2.62 15.12
C LEU A 189 15.76 -1.32 14.30
N GLN A 190 15.14 -0.22 14.76
CA GLN A 190 15.19 1.08 14.05
C GLN A 190 16.61 1.62 13.81
N PRO A 191 17.61 1.45 14.72
CA PRO A 191 18.97 1.95 14.46
C PRO A 191 19.54 1.49 13.12
N ALA A 192 19.31 0.24 12.74
CA ALA A 192 19.81 -0.31 11.47
C ALA A 192 19.20 0.38 10.22
N LEU A 193 18.00 0.96 10.31
CA LEU A 193 17.44 1.78 9.22
C LEU A 193 18.23 3.07 9.03
N TYR A 194 18.74 3.64 10.12
CA TYR A 194 19.50 4.89 10.08
C TYR A 194 20.92 4.71 9.56
N ASP A 195 21.43 3.47 9.54
CA ASP A 195 22.74 3.12 8.98
C ASP A 195 22.68 2.84 7.46
N THR A 196 21.50 2.91 6.86
CA THR A 196 21.30 2.76 5.40
C THR A 196 21.62 4.07 4.66
N PRO A 197 21.77 4.03 3.32
CA PRO A 197 21.88 5.25 2.49
C PRO A 197 20.72 6.23 2.64
N TYR A 198 19.55 5.76 3.11
CA TYR A 198 18.35 6.55 3.33
C TYR A 198 18.23 7.10 4.76
N GLY A 199 19.14 6.71 5.66
CA GLY A 199 19.04 6.98 7.09
C GLY A 199 18.96 8.46 7.44
N GLN A 200 19.69 9.33 6.75
CA GLN A 200 19.61 10.77 6.95
C GLN A 200 18.22 11.31 6.60
N TYR A 201 17.66 10.86 5.47
CA TYR A 201 16.31 11.26 5.06
C TYR A 201 15.27 10.81 6.09
N LEU A 202 15.35 9.57 6.55
CA LEU A 202 14.44 9.03 7.57
C LEU A 202 14.47 9.86 8.85
N LYS A 203 15.65 10.22 9.36
CA LYS A 203 15.82 11.07 10.56
C LYS A 203 15.21 12.46 10.40
N GLN A 204 15.23 13.02 9.19
CA GLN A 204 14.76 14.38 8.93
C GLN A 204 13.26 14.47 8.64
N HIS A 205 12.67 13.42 8.07
CA HIS A 205 11.33 13.51 7.49
C HIS A 205 10.33 12.49 8.04
N ILE A 206 10.78 11.43 8.70
CA ILE A 206 9.87 10.34 9.13
C ILE A 206 9.77 10.30 10.65
N GLN A 207 8.53 10.37 11.14
CA GLN A 207 8.24 10.20 12.56
C GLN A 207 8.07 8.72 12.90
N PHE A 208 9.10 8.11 13.45
CA PHE A 208 9.01 6.76 14.01
C PHE A 208 8.45 6.78 15.43
N LEU A 209 7.62 5.77 15.76
CA LEU A 209 7.25 5.50 17.14
C LEU A 209 8.47 4.98 17.90
N THR A 210 8.95 5.72 18.90
CA THR A 210 10.17 5.40 19.68
C THR A 210 9.94 4.49 20.87
N ARG A 211 8.67 4.25 21.24
CA ARG A 211 8.28 3.33 22.32
C ARG A 211 7.69 2.05 21.74
N ARG A 212 7.86 0.95 22.46
CA ARG A 212 7.24 -0.33 22.09
C ARG A 212 5.72 -0.17 22.00
N SER A 213 5.17 -0.64 20.91
CA SER A 213 3.71 -0.75 20.70
C SER A 213 3.13 -1.93 21.48
N TRP A 214 1.82 -2.14 21.40
CA TRP A 214 1.13 -3.27 22.06
C TRP A 214 1.52 -4.64 21.47
N VAL A 215 1.97 -4.68 20.20
CA VAL A 215 2.65 -5.79 19.54
C VAL A 215 4.02 -5.33 19.06
N ARG A 216 4.90 -6.27 18.76
CA ARG A 216 6.30 -5.96 18.48
C ARG A 216 6.50 -5.33 17.11
N HIS A 217 5.87 -5.42 16.09
CA HIS A 217 6.09 -4.79 14.77
C HIS A 217 7.53 -4.97 14.24
N ASP A 218 8.02 -6.19 14.21
CA ASP A 218 9.30 -6.53 13.59
C ASP A 218 9.11 -7.29 12.25
N GLU A 219 8.06 -8.10 12.17
CA GLU A 219 7.68 -8.84 10.96
C GLU A 219 6.93 -7.96 9.94
N HIS A 220 6.39 -6.84 10.39
CA HIS A 220 5.78 -5.81 9.56
C HIS A 220 6.07 -4.42 10.15
N TYR A 221 5.99 -3.40 9.33
CA TYR A 221 5.92 -2.01 9.77
C TYR A 221 4.58 -1.41 9.39
N HIS A 222 4.03 -0.65 10.31
CA HIS A 222 2.75 0.04 10.18
C HIS A 222 2.98 1.48 9.76
N VAL A 223 2.24 1.97 8.78
CA VAL A 223 2.27 3.36 8.32
C VAL A 223 0.88 3.97 8.43
N ASP A 224 0.78 5.09 9.16
CA ASP A 224 -0.39 5.96 9.14
C ASP A 224 -0.14 7.15 8.22
N PHE A 225 -1.04 7.38 7.26
CA PHE A 225 -0.99 8.47 6.29
C PHE A 225 -1.73 9.71 6.81
N ALA A 226 -1.17 10.90 6.55
CA ALA A 226 -1.77 12.18 6.89
C ALA A 226 -2.58 12.73 5.71
N VAL A 227 -3.75 12.13 5.47
CA VAL A 227 -4.75 12.65 4.52
C VAL A 227 -5.85 13.34 5.33
N PRO A 228 -6.29 14.57 4.97
CA PRO A 228 -7.35 15.27 5.69
C PRO A 228 -8.66 14.47 5.69
N CYS A 229 -9.24 14.28 6.87
CA CYS A 229 -10.53 13.63 7.09
C CYS A 229 -11.61 14.64 7.49
N GLN A 230 -12.87 14.27 7.28
CA GLN A 230 -14.03 15.00 7.76
C GLN A 230 -14.40 14.62 9.20
#